data_90a239b27dd425a63f1a4c927e06b9fc
#
_entry.id   90a239b27dd425a63f1a4c927e06b9fc
#
_cell.length_a   1.000
_cell.length_b   1.000
_cell.length_c   1.000
_cell.angle_alpha   90.00
_cell.angle_beta   90.00
_cell.angle_gamma   90.00
#
_symmetry.space_group_name_H-M   'P 1'
#
loop_
_entity.id
_entity.type
_entity.pdbx_description
1 polymer ?
#
loop_
_entity_poly.entity_id
_entity_poly.type
_entity_poly.pdbx_seq_one_letter_code
_entity_poly.pdbx_strand_id
1 'polypeptide(L)'
;MIKKVLLILSVIILSPLLIPMVYVERRRKKWFLSTLLSPLPEEIRVGRLNSLMNTNADALQDGIVSTLVALNSDEHWVYLNIDWRDVEEVELQGNALADMHGLKEHFICSEPDEDVSVWSMLVLYDLWLQARGYEVVLWDIDADQYTGFICRSDILDKLLNEGRKLGLDLVKLDHVNEQ
;
A
#
# COMPACT_ATOMS: atom_id res chain seq x y z
N MET A 1 31.31 -4.71 -38.41
CA MET A 1 31.64 -3.36 -37.78
C MET A 1 30.45 -2.42 -37.78
N ILE A 2 29.71 -2.27 -38.85
CA ILE A 2 28.57 -1.35 -39.00
C ILE A 2 27.44 -1.57 -37.95
N LYS A 3 27.07 -2.85 -37.63
CA LYS A 3 26.03 -3.14 -36.64
C LYS A 3 26.36 -2.68 -35.19
N LYS A 4 27.65 -2.72 -34.80
CA LYS A 4 28.08 -2.23 -33.48
C LYS A 4 28.07 -0.70 -33.40
N VAL A 5 28.38 -0.01 -34.47
CA VAL A 5 28.34 1.46 -34.58
C VAL A 5 26.89 1.98 -34.51
N LEU A 6 25.95 1.29 -35.21
CA LEU A 6 24.52 1.62 -35.17
C LEU A 6 23.94 1.42 -33.77
N LEU A 7 24.34 0.39 -33.05
CA LEU A 7 23.87 0.15 -31.66
C LEU A 7 24.37 1.24 -30.68
N ILE A 8 25.60 1.67 -30.81
CA ILE A 8 26.20 2.72 -30.00
C ILE A 8 25.53 4.09 -30.28
N LEU A 9 25.28 4.40 -31.55
CA LEU A 9 24.56 5.61 -31.98
C LEU A 9 23.11 5.63 -31.44
N SER A 10 22.38 4.51 -31.47
CA SER A 10 21.03 4.45 -30.91
C SER A 10 20.99 4.66 -29.40
N VAL A 11 21.96 4.17 -28.65
CA VAL A 11 22.08 4.40 -27.19
C VAL A 11 22.37 5.87 -26.89
N ILE A 12 23.21 6.53 -27.66
CA ILE A 12 23.55 7.94 -27.45
C ILE A 12 22.37 8.87 -27.79
N ILE A 13 21.58 8.55 -28.80
CA ILE A 13 20.39 9.35 -29.20
C ILE A 13 19.24 9.17 -28.20
N LEU A 14 19.08 7.99 -27.61
CA LEU A 14 18.00 7.70 -26.65
C LEU A 14 18.37 8.12 -25.21
N SER A 15 19.64 8.30 -24.88
CA SER A 15 20.09 8.63 -23.52
C SER A 15 19.47 9.92 -22.93
N PRO A 16 19.31 11.02 -23.69
CA PRO A 16 18.68 12.24 -23.13
C PRO A 16 17.19 12.06 -22.78
N LEU A 17 16.49 11.08 -23.36
CA LEU A 17 15.09 10.76 -23.05
C LEU A 17 14.97 9.75 -21.92
N LEU A 18 15.94 8.84 -21.76
CA LEU A 18 15.94 7.81 -20.72
C LEU A 18 16.24 8.37 -19.33
N ILE A 19 17.14 9.35 -19.23
CA ILE A 19 17.52 9.95 -17.94
C ILE A 19 16.33 10.61 -17.22
N PRO A 20 15.50 11.46 -17.87
CA PRO A 20 14.33 12.03 -17.26
C PRO A 20 13.31 10.96 -16.83
N MET A 21 13.12 9.91 -17.61
CA MET A 21 12.16 8.84 -17.33
C MET A 21 12.54 8.05 -16.08
N VAL A 22 13.80 7.63 -15.95
CA VAL A 22 14.33 6.95 -14.75
C VAL A 22 14.22 7.84 -13.51
N TYR A 23 14.50 9.14 -13.65
CA TYR A 23 14.38 10.09 -12.56
C TYR A 23 12.92 10.25 -12.08
N VAL A 24 11.97 10.36 -13.00
CA VAL A 24 10.55 10.48 -12.70
C VAL A 24 10.04 9.22 -11.99
N GLU A 25 10.40 8.04 -12.49
CA GLU A 25 10.02 6.76 -11.89
C GLU A 25 10.59 6.61 -10.47
N ARG A 26 11.87 6.90 -10.28
CA ARG A 26 12.51 6.87 -8.96
C ARG A 26 11.85 7.85 -7.97
N ARG A 27 11.46 9.04 -8.43
CA ARG A 27 10.75 10.03 -7.61
C ARG A 27 9.35 9.55 -7.24
N ARG A 28 8.61 8.93 -8.17
CA ARG A 28 7.31 8.30 -7.96
C ARG A 28 7.42 7.20 -6.90
N LYS A 29 8.32 6.25 -7.11
CA LYS A 29 8.58 5.16 -6.17
C LYS A 29 8.90 5.67 -4.78
N LYS A 30 9.79 6.65 -4.67
CA LYS A 30 10.13 7.28 -3.38
C LYS A 30 8.92 7.91 -2.71
N TRP A 31 8.12 8.67 -3.46
CA TRP A 31 6.93 9.33 -2.90
C TRP A 31 5.93 8.28 -2.39
N PHE A 32 5.60 7.28 -3.20
CA PHE A 32 4.68 6.19 -2.85
C PHE A 32 5.13 5.45 -1.58
N LEU A 33 6.37 4.97 -1.57
CA LEU A 33 6.92 4.24 -0.43
C LEU A 33 7.02 5.11 0.83
N SER A 34 7.39 6.39 0.69
CA SER A 34 7.42 7.31 1.83
C SER A 34 6.03 7.57 2.41
N THR A 35 5.00 7.57 1.57
CA THR A 35 3.60 7.70 1.98
C THR A 35 3.13 6.44 2.71
N LEU A 36 3.36 5.28 2.13
CA LEU A 36 3.00 3.98 2.71
C LEU A 36 3.65 3.77 4.09
N LEU A 37 4.91 4.12 4.23
CA LEU A 37 5.68 3.97 5.47
C LEU A 37 5.56 5.19 6.41
N SER A 38 4.71 6.17 6.10
CA SER A 38 4.61 7.41 6.88
C SER A 38 4.24 7.23 8.36
N PRO A 39 3.45 6.21 8.75
CA PRO A 39 3.09 6.02 10.16
C PRO A 39 4.26 5.56 11.03
N LEU A 40 5.31 5.01 10.43
CA LEU A 40 6.45 4.45 11.16
C LEU A 40 7.32 5.52 11.82
N PRO A 41 7.94 5.21 12.97
CA PRO A 41 9.03 6.00 13.52
C PRO A 41 10.13 6.23 12.48
N GLU A 42 10.74 7.44 12.50
CA GLU A 42 11.68 7.86 11.45
C GLU A 42 12.85 6.90 11.27
N GLU A 43 13.39 6.36 12.35
CA GLU A 43 14.54 5.44 12.33
C GLU A 43 14.23 4.17 11.54
N ILE A 44 13.05 3.57 11.77
CA ILE A 44 12.57 2.37 11.06
C ILE A 44 12.24 2.72 9.61
N ARG A 45 11.49 3.80 9.40
CA ARG A 45 11.05 4.26 8.08
C ARG A 45 12.21 4.46 7.12
N VAL A 46 13.27 5.15 7.55
CA VAL A 46 14.43 5.42 6.69
C VAL A 46 15.13 4.13 6.25
N GLY A 47 15.32 3.18 7.16
CA GLY A 47 15.92 1.88 6.85
C GLY A 47 15.09 1.09 5.84
N ARG A 48 13.78 0.95 6.07
CA ARG A 48 12.85 0.22 5.19
C ARG A 48 12.70 0.91 3.83
N LEU A 49 12.59 2.24 3.80
CA LEU A 49 12.54 3.00 2.55
C LEU A 49 13.78 2.78 1.68
N ASN A 50 14.97 2.85 2.26
CA ASN A 50 16.22 2.65 1.52
C ASN A 50 16.31 1.23 0.94
N SER A 51 15.90 0.21 1.69
CA SER A 51 15.84 -1.17 1.22
C SER A 51 14.91 -1.29 0.00
N LEU A 52 13.66 -0.82 0.13
CA LEU A 52 12.67 -0.90 -0.94
C LEU A 52 13.05 -0.06 -2.17
N MET A 53 13.70 1.08 -1.99
CA MET A 53 14.18 1.90 -3.12
C MET A 53 15.19 1.17 -4.00
N ASN A 54 15.92 0.21 -3.46
CA ASN A 54 16.91 -0.61 -4.18
C ASN A 54 16.32 -1.90 -4.78
N THR A 55 15.06 -2.22 -4.51
CA THR A 55 14.36 -3.38 -5.09
C THR A 55 14.09 -3.13 -6.58
N ASN A 56 14.28 -4.14 -7.43
CA ASN A 56 13.94 -4.07 -8.84
C ASN A 56 12.43 -3.93 -9.06
N ALA A 57 12.02 -3.42 -10.20
CA ALA A 57 10.60 -3.20 -10.52
C ALA A 57 9.79 -4.52 -10.45
N ASP A 58 10.30 -5.59 -11.04
CA ASP A 58 9.63 -6.91 -11.09
C ASP A 58 9.46 -7.57 -9.71
N ALA A 59 10.27 -7.19 -8.72
CA ALA A 59 10.21 -7.69 -7.34
C ALA A 59 9.65 -6.65 -6.35
N LEU A 60 9.13 -5.53 -6.85
CA LEU A 60 8.71 -4.42 -5.98
C LEU A 60 7.52 -4.81 -5.11
N GLN A 61 6.49 -5.42 -5.68
CA GLN A 61 5.31 -5.86 -4.95
C GLN A 61 5.69 -6.81 -3.81
N ASP A 62 6.40 -7.90 -4.12
CA ASP A 62 6.83 -8.89 -3.14
C ASP A 62 7.71 -8.26 -2.05
N GLY A 63 8.61 -7.36 -2.44
CA GLY A 63 9.46 -6.64 -1.50
C GLY A 63 8.68 -5.76 -0.54
N ILE A 64 7.63 -5.07 -1.02
CA ILE A 64 6.75 -4.26 -0.18
C ILE A 64 5.96 -5.17 0.76
N VAL A 65 5.27 -6.18 0.24
CA VAL A 65 4.45 -7.11 1.04
C VAL A 65 5.29 -7.76 2.14
N SER A 66 6.46 -8.33 1.79
CA SER A 66 7.37 -8.92 2.78
C SER A 66 7.81 -7.93 3.85
N THR A 67 8.04 -6.67 3.46
CA THR A 67 8.42 -5.61 4.42
C THR A 67 7.26 -5.29 5.38
N LEU A 68 6.03 -5.17 4.86
CA LEU A 68 4.85 -4.82 5.66
C LEU A 68 4.49 -5.95 6.64
N VAL A 69 4.54 -7.21 6.18
CA VAL A 69 4.34 -8.39 7.04
C VAL A 69 5.38 -8.45 8.16
N ALA A 70 6.66 -8.20 7.85
CA ALA A 70 7.70 -8.16 8.86
C ALA A 70 7.50 -7.02 9.87
N LEU A 71 7.01 -5.87 9.44
CA LEU A 71 6.69 -4.74 10.32
C LEU A 71 5.55 -5.06 11.28
N ASN A 72 4.48 -5.72 10.80
CA ASN A 72 3.40 -6.17 11.68
C ASN A 72 3.91 -7.16 12.75
N SER A 73 4.81 -8.08 12.37
CA SER A 73 5.44 -9.02 13.31
C SER A 73 6.31 -8.34 14.37
N ASP A 74 6.84 -7.16 14.05
CA ASP A 74 7.62 -6.30 14.96
C ASP A 74 6.73 -5.29 15.72
N GLU A 75 5.40 -5.53 15.79
CA GLU A 75 4.39 -4.67 16.44
C GLU A 75 4.21 -3.28 15.77
N HIS A 76 4.70 -3.12 14.55
CA HIS A 76 4.51 -1.90 13.75
C HIS A 76 3.43 -2.14 12.69
N TRP A 77 2.17 -2.12 13.10
CA TRP A 77 1.02 -2.43 12.27
C TRP A 77 0.80 -1.36 11.19
N VAL A 78 1.13 -1.71 9.95
CA VAL A 78 0.97 -0.83 8.78
C VAL A 78 0.24 -1.51 7.62
N TYR A 79 -0.23 -2.74 7.84
CA TYR A 79 -0.78 -3.59 6.81
C TYR A 79 -1.91 -4.47 7.35
N LEU A 80 -3.06 -4.46 6.67
CA LEU A 80 -4.16 -5.41 6.89
C LEU A 80 -3.86 -6.71 6.16
N ASN A 81 -4.10 -7.82 6.84
CA ASN A 81 -3.99 -9.16 6.26
C ASN A 81 -5.00 -10.08 6.96
N ILE A 82 -6.25 -10.09 6.47
CA ILE A 82 -7.40 -10.67 7.14
C ILE A 82 -7.94 -11.83 6.32
N ASP A 83 -8.00 -13.02 6.93
CA ASP A 83 -8.71 -14.17 6.33
C ASP A 83 -10.18 -13.81 6.14
N TRP A 84 -10.76 -14.16 5.01
CA TRP A 84 -12.15 -13.84 4.66
C TRP A 84 -13.20 -14.41 5.63
N ARG A 85 -12.80 -15.30 6.53
CA ARG A 85 -13.64 -15.93 7.58
C ARG A 85 -13.50 -15.28 8.94
N ASP A 86 -12.51 -14.41 9.13
CA ASP A 86 -12.14 -13.91 10.45
C ASP A 86 -12.58 -12.44 10.63
N VAL A 87 -13.87 -12.30 10.93
CA VAL A 87 -14.51 -10.99 11.09
C VAL A 87 -13.91 -10.18 12.26
N GLU A 88 -13.48 -10.85 13.33
CA GLU A 88 -12.94 -10.20 14.53
C GLU A 88 -11.59 -9.54 14.24
N GLU A 89 -10.84 -10.08 13.28
CA GLU A 89 -9.55 -9.52 12.86
C GLU A 89 -9.67 -8.11 12.27
N VAL A 90 -10.83 -7.75 11.70
CA VAL A 90 -11.02 -6.38 11.16
C VAL A 90 -10.92 -5.33 12.27
N GLU A 91 -11.55 -5.58 13.42
CA GLU A 91 -11.48 -4.67 14.56
C GLU A 91 -10.07 -4.66 15.16
N LEU A 92 -9.48 -5.83 15.35
CA LEU A 92 -8.15 -5.97 15.94
C LEU A 92 -7.06 -5.30 15.10
N GLN A 93 -6.92 -5.70 13.83
CA GLN A 93 -5.90 -5.17 12.93
C GLN A 93 -6.20 -3.73 12.54
N GLY A 94 -7.48 -3.40 12.32
CA GLY A 94 -7.92 -2.04 12.00
C GLY A 94 -7.55 -1.05 13.10
N ASN A 95 -7.79 -1.38 14.35
CA ASN A 95 -7.41 -0.52 15.48
C ASN A 95 -5.90 -0.41 15.64
N ALA A 96 -5.15 -1.48 15.43
CA ALA A 96 -3.69 -1.42 15.43
C ALA A 96 -3.14 -0.49 14.34
N LEU A 97 -3.73 -0.52 13.12
CA LEU A 97 -3.39 0.44 12.06
C LEU A 97 -3.76 1.88 12.44
N ALA A 98 -4.96 2.08 12.99
CA ALA A 98 -5.44 3.39 13.41
C ALA A 98 -4.50 4.02 14.46
N ASP A 99 -4.04 3.24 15.43
CA ASP A 99 -3.07 3.65 16.45
C ASP A 99 -1.75 4.11 15.82
N MET A 100 -1.24 3.38 14.84
CA MET A 100 -0.02 3.76 14.10
C MET A 100 -0.17 5.09 13.35
N HIS A 101 -1.39 5.43 12.91
CA HIS A 101 -1.71 6.72 12.30
C HIS A 101 -2.05 7.81 13.32
N GLY A 102 -1.98 7.50 14.62
CA GLY A 102 -2.23 8.45 15.71
C GLY A 102 -3.71 8.74 15.97
N LEU A 103 -4.61 7.89 15.48
CA LEU A 103 -6.03 7.94 15.81
C LEU A 103 -6.19 7.37 17.23
N LYS A 104 -6.78 8.16 18.12
CA LYS A 104 -6.90 7.80 19.55
C LYS A 104 -8.19 7.04 19.88
N GLU A 105 -9.15 7.13 18.99
CA GLU A 105 -10.42 6.44 19.14
C GLU A 105 -10.33 5.09 18.42
N HIS A 106 -10.94 4.06 18.99
CA HIS A 106 -11.00 2.75 18.38
C HIS A 106 -12.33 2.54 17.67
N PHE A 107 -12.27 1.83 16.59
CA PHE A 107 -13.42 1.25 15.93
C PHE A 107 -13.95 0.12 16.80
N ILE A 108 -15.24 0.14 17.10
CA ILE A 108 -15.93 -0.90 17.86
C ILE A 108 -17.13 -1.32 17.04
N CYS A 109 -17.17 -2.57 16.64
CA CYS A 109 -18.37 -3.15 16.07
C CYS A 109 -19.27 -3.61 17.22
N SER A 110 -20.41 -2.93 17.38
CA SER A 110 -21.42 -3.34 18.35
C SER A 110 -22.09 -4.62 17.85
N GLU A 111 -21.71 -5.76 18.44
CA GLU A 111 -22.23 -7.10 18.19
C GLU A 111 -22.44 -7.42 16.70
N PRO A 112 -21.47 -8.08 16.03
CA PRO A 112 -21.70 -8.55 14.69
C PRO A 112 -22.85 -9.57 14.72
N ASP A 113 -23.88 -9.34 13.89
CA ASP A 113 -24.88 -10.35 13.60
C ASP A 113 -24.15 -11.62 13.12
N GLU A 114 -24.71 -12.81 13.40
CA GLU A 114 -24.10 -14.10 13.03
C GLU A 114 -23.77 -14.25 11.53
N ASP A 115 -24.34 -13.39 10.68
CA ASP A 115 -24.18 -13.39 9.22
C ASP A 115 -23.27 -12.24 8.69
N VAL A 116 -22.55 -11.51 9.55
CA VAL A 116 -21.67 -10.41 9.09
C VAL A 116 -20.41 -10.96 8.42
N SER A 117 -20.16 -10.53 7.17
CA SER A 117 -18.94 -10.87 6.44
C SER A 117 -17.77 -9.93 6.81
N VAL A 118 -16.54 -10.39 6.55
CA VAL A 118 -15.34 -9.54 6.66
C VAL A 118 -15.46 -8.30 5.77
N TRP A 119 -16.03 -8.45 4.56
CA TRP A 119 -16.27 -7.33 3.67
C TRP A 119 -17.17 -6.26 4.31
N SER A 120 -18.33 -6.67 4.84
CA SER A 120 -19.26 -5.76 5.51
C SER A 120 -18.59 -5.04 6.68
N MET A 121 -17.76 -5.74 7.43
CA MET A 121 -17.00 -5.17 8.53
C MET A 121 -15.94 -4.17 8.06
N LEU A 122 -15.24 -4.48 6.97
CA LEU A 122 -14.28 -3.55 6.34
C LEU A 122 -14.98 -2.28 5.84
N VAL A 123 -16.19 -2.39 5.28
CA VAL A 123 -17.01 -1.23 4.89
C VAL A 123 -17.35 -0.35 6.10
N LEU A 124 -17.78 -0.95 7.21
CA LEU A 124 -18.06 -0.19 8.44
C LEU A 124 -16.78 0.47 9.00
N TYR A 125 -15.67 -0.24 8.97
CA TYR A 125 -14.38 0.31 9.38
C TYR A 125 -13.94 1.48 8.49
N ASP A 126 -14.10 1.37 7.16
CA ASP A 126 -13.78 2.45 6.23
C ASP A 126 -14.66 3.69 6.43
N LEU A 127 -15.97 3.51 6.68
CA LEU A 127 -16.87 4.62 7.03
C LEU A 127 -16.44 5.32 8.33
N TRP A 128 -16.00 4.56 9.33
CA TRP A 128 -15.46 5.09 10.56
C TRP A 128 -14.16 5.87 10.33
N LEU A 129 -13.29 5.40 9.45
CA LEU A 129 -12.06 6.08 9.03
C LEU A 129 -12.35 7.36 8.24
N GLN A 130 -13.32 7.34 7.32
CA GLN A 130 -13.68 8.51 6.50
C GLN A 130 -14.11 9.70 7.35
N ALA A 131 -14.84 9.47 8.44
CA ALA A 131 -15.18 10.50 9.40
C ALA A 131 -13.96 11.15 10.08
N ARG A 132 -12.77 10.51 9.96
CA ARG A 132 -11.48 10.93 10.53
C ARG A 132 -10.46 11.35 9.46
N GLY A 133 -10.90 11.42 8.20
CA GLY A 133 -10.06 11.83 7.07
C GLY A 133 -9.10 10.75 6.57
N TYR A 134 -9.42 9.48 6.81
CA TYR A 134 -8.68 8.32 6.31
C TYR A 134 -9.60 7.40 5.51
N GLU A 135 -9.01 6.52 4.70
CA GLU A 135 -9.73 5.52 3.91
C GLU A 135 -8.91 4.23 3.81
N VAL A 136 -9.61 3.10 3.67
CA VAL A 136 -9.00 1.80 3.39
C VAL A 136 -8.61 1.72 1.93
N VAL A 137 -7.38 1.28 1.67
CA VAL A 137 -6.89 0.90 0.35
C VAL A 137 -6.68 -0.60 0.36
N LEU A 138 -7.44 -1.31 -0.46
CA LEU A 138 -7.23 -2.73 -0.68
C LEU A 138 -6.12 -2.94 -1.70
N TRP A 139 -5.42 -4.06 -1.55
CA TRP A 139 -4.33 -4.45 -2.44
C TRP A 139 -4.55 -5.89 -2.89
N ASP A 140 -4.88 -6.08 -4.15
CA ASP A 140 -4.98 -7.42 -4.75
C ASP A 140 -3.56 -7.99 -4.95
N ILE A 141 -3.28 -9.07 -4.23
CA ILE A 141 -2.01 -9.80 -4.30
C ILE A 141 -2.21 -11.28 -4.65
N ASP A 142 -3.34 -11.63 -5.29
CA ASP A 142 -3.71 -13.02 -5.62
C ASP A 142 -3.74 -13.96 -4.39
N ALA A 143 -4.22 -13.49 -3.24
CA ALA A 143 -4.35 -14.27 -2.02
C ALA A 143 -5.82 -14.39 -1.60
N ASP A 144 -6.18 -15.51 -0.95
CA ASP A 144 -7.52 -15.74 -0.35
C ASP A 144 -7.67 -14.92 0.97
N GLN A 145 -7.30 -13.64 0.94
CA GLN A 145 -7.29 -12.75 2.10
C GLN A 145 -7.59 -11.33 1.66
N TYR A 146 -8.22 -10.56 2.53
CA TYR A 146 -8.32 -9.12 2.36
C TYR A 146 -7.02 -8.47 2.82
N THR A 147 -6.27 -7.93 1.88
CA THR A 147 -5.02 -7.25 2.16
C THR A 147 -5.11 -5.78 1.83
N GLY A 148 -4.41 -4.94 2.60
CA GLY A 148 -4.49 -3.51 2.39
C GLY A 148 -3.81 -2.68 3.47
N PHE A 149 -4.08 -1.40 3.45
CA PHE A 149 -3.59 -0.42 4.42
C PHE A 149 -4.54 0.78 4.47
N ILE A 150 -4.32 1.69 5.39
CA ILE A 150 -5.09 2.94 5.44
C ILE A 150 -4.25 4.13 4.98
N CYS A 151 -4.88 5.09 4.35
CA CYS A 151 -4.23 6.35 3.98
C CYS A 151 -5.15 7.54 4.22
N ARG A 152 -4.60 8.75 4.21
CA ARG A 152 -5.39 9.97 4.29
C ARG A 152 -6.24 10.15 3.04
N SER A 153 -7.49 10.56 3.21
CA SER A 153 -8.44 10.76 2.10
C SER A 153 -7.96 11.80 1.08
N ASP A 154 -7.24 12.84 1.53
CA ASP A 154 -6.75 13.93 0.66
C ASP A 154 -5.65 13.51 -0.33
N ILE A 155 -5.04 12.34 -0.14
CA ILE A 155 -4.00 11.81 -1.03
C ILE A 155 -4.39 10.51 -1.74
N LEU A 156 -5.58 9.95 -1.46
CA LEU A 156 -6.01 8.64 -1.95
C LEU A 156 -5.90 8.52 -3.48
N ASP A 157 -6.53 9.43 -4.24
CA ASP A 157 -6.52 9.38 -5.71
C ASP A 157 -5.10 9.38 -6.27
N LYS A 158 -4.24 10.21 -5.69
CA LYS A 158 -2.83 10.26 -6.08
C LYS A 158 -2.12 8.96 -5.74
N LEU A 159 -2.39 8.38 -4.57
CA LEU A 159 -1.78 7.14 -4.13
C LEU A 159 -2.13 5.99 -5.08
N LEU A 160 -3.42 5.82 -5.40
CA LEU A 160 -3.90 4.81 -6.35
C LEU A 160 -3.29 4.99 -7.74
N ASN A 161 -3.24 6.23 -8.24
CA ASN A 161 -2.65 6.51 -9.55
C ASN A 161 -1.13 6.24 -9.60
N GLU A 162 -0.39 6.62 -8.57
CA GLU A 162 1.06 6.36 -8.52
C GLU A 162 1.36 4.87 -8.26
N GLY A 163 0.55 4.18 -7.45
CA GLY A 163 0.63 2.72 -7.26
C GLY A 163 0.43 1.95 -8.56
N ARG A 164 -0.63 2.28 -9.33
CA ARG A 164 -0.88 1.68 -10.65
C ARG A 164 0.28 1.86 -11.61
N LYS A 165 0.92 3.03 -11.63
CA LYS A 165 2.11 3.28 -12.45
C LYS A 165 3.35 2.51 -12.01
N LEU A 166 3.36 2.00 -10.78
CA LEU A 166 4.39 1.12 -10.24
C LEU A 166 4.04 -0.36 -10.42
N GLY A 167 2.92 -0.67 -11.07
CA GLY A 167 2.46 -2.04 -11.29
C GLY A 167 1.79 -2.68 -10.07
N LEU A 168 1.29 -1.86 -9.13
CA LEU A 168 0.59 -2.34 -7.93
C LEU A 168 -0.92 -2.28 -8.18
N ASP A 169 -1.62 -3.35 -7.90
CA ASP A 169 -3.09 -3.42 -8.05
C ASP A 169 -3.78 -2.95 -6.77
N LEU A 170 -3.88 -1.64 -6.65
CA LEU A 170 -4.50 -0.97 -5.51
C LEU A 170 -5.88 -0.47 -5.89
N VAL A 171 -6.85 -0.74 -5.04
CA VAL A 171 -8.23 -0.31 -5.23
C VAL A 171 -8.77 0.38 -3.97
N LYS A 172 -9.68 1.32 -4.17
CA LYS A 172 -10.50 1.86 -3.09
C LYS A 172 -11.52 0.80 -2.69
N LEU A 173 -11.81 0.68 -1.40
CA LEU A 173 -12.91 -0.16 -0.93
C LEU A 173 -14.24 0.35 -1.51
N ASP A 174 -14.95 -0.52 -2.25
CA ASP A 174 -16.28 -0.21 -2.79
C ASP A 174 -17.34 -0.61 -1.75
N HIS A 175 -18.16 0.35 -1.33
CA HIS A 175 -19.22 0.13 -0.34
C HIS A 175 -20.48 -0.55 -0.92
N VAL A 176 -20.49 -0.83 -2.23
CA VAL A 176 -21.69 -1.35 -2.93
C VAL A 176 -21.56 -2.81 -3.29
N ASN A 177 -20.36 -3.30 -3.58
CA ASN A 177 -20.15 -4.64 -4.11
C ASN A 177 -19.19 -5.45 -3.22
N GLU A 178 -19.68 -6.54 -2.68
CA GLU A 178 -18.87 -7.66 -2.22
C GLU A 178 -18.37 -8.39 -3.48
N GLN A 179 -17.06 -8.36 -3.75
CA GLN A 179 -16.46 -9.04 -4.92
C GLN A 179 -16.20 -10.51 -4.63
#